data_4e8d9560fd6c0b4caa50a214ab2d3055
#
_entry.id   4e8d9560fd6c0b4caa50a214ab2d3055
#
_cell.length_a   1.000
_cell.length_b   1.000
_cell.length_c   1.000
_cell.angle_alpha   90.00
_cell.angle_beta   90.00
_cell.angle_gamma   90.00
#
_symmetry.space_group_name_H-M   'P 1'
#
loop_
_entity.id
_entity.type
_entity.pdbx_description
1 polymer ?
#
loop_
_entity_poly.entity_id
_entity_poly.type
_entity_poly.pdbx_seq_one_letter_code
_entity_poly.pdbx_strand_id
1 'polypeptide(L)'
;MDGGKEEEVKNVSKQPIDEWIERHKKEPDAVAREKLERFEKAVELKEPDRVPLMFFTCGHVFAKWFKLSEVYFDYEKMREAIAKFASLFPADVFVSAPAAEGFILAVAFADVPQIAPIVRFITGPMHDILRDRWTRWPGRELPEHLPFQFIGGEYMKPEEYRKLIENPIEFIHSSVLPRACENLSKPGSPQYAHTIAKLALEAINYFNALNNINSTLIKLGFPPLAVTFAYSPLDFIGDFLRHPTGAMLDIRRYPHDVKQATEVLVKPVLQVALILKPVGAKYAFIPLHLNEMLPQKLYNEFYWPYLKKVIEELFNNGIKSFVLFEGDHTPHLDTILELPRGWGIGVFERGDIRKIKKRLEGHTCVAGGITPGQLIGWSPEKIEEYIKKLIEDLAPGGGFVIAPGVAEIDPATPSENLRALINAVLRYGTYRR
;
A
#
# COMPACT_ATOMS: atom_id res chain seq x y z
N MET A 1 -64.75 7.16 20.11
CA MET A 1 -63.77 8.24 20.29
C MET A 1 -62.41 7.57 20.11
N ASP A 2 -61.99 7.69 18.91
CA ASP A 2 -60.78 7.02 18.45
C ASP A 2 -59.66 8.06 18.43
N GLY A 3 -58.72 7.92 19.33
CA GLY A 3 -57.58 8.84 19.47
C GLY A 3 -56.38 8.31 18.70
N GLY A 4 -56.25 8.77 17.46
CA GLY A 4 -55.08 8.48 16.63
C GLY A 4 -53.78 8.94 17.30
N LYS A 5 -52.91 8.00 17.53
CA LYS A 5 -51.47 8.29 17.80
C LYS A 5 -50.81 8.58 16.46
N GLU A 6 -50.57 9.82 16.14
CA GLU A 6 -49.59 10.22 15.12
C GLU A 6 -48.22 9.77 15.61
N GLU A 7 -47.63 8.80 14.92
CA GLU A 7 -46.21 8.48 15.04
C GLU A 7 -45.40 9.68 14.54
N GLU A 8 -44.77 10.39 15.47
CA GLU A 8 -43.67 11.32 15.16
C GLU A 8 -42.60 10.60 14.36
N VAL A 9 -42.60 10.76 13.06
CA VAL A 9 -41.47 10.43 12.21
C VAL A 9 -40.33 11.33 12.66
N LYS A 10 -39.47 10.83 13.55
CA LYS A 10 -38.21 11.50 13.91
C LYS A 10 -37.47 11.79 12.63
N ASN A 11 -37.38 13.05 12.29
CA ASN A 11 -36.60 13.58 11.19
C ASN A 11 -35.12 13.33 11.52
N VAL A 12 -34.62 12.14 11.18
CA VAL A 12 -33.21 11.79 11.34
C VAL A 12 -32.46 12.64 10.32
N SER A 13 -31.87 13.74 10.77
CA SER A 13 -31.05 14.59 9.91
C SER A 13 -30.03 13.71 9.19
N LYS A 14 -30.02 13.76 7.85
CA LYS A 14 -29.05 13.00 7.04
C LYS A 14 -27.64 13.27 7.53
N GLN A 15 -26.87 12.21 7.73
CA GLN A 15 -25.48 12.38 8.12
C GLN A 15 -24.63 12.82 6.90
N PRO A 16 -23.54 13.57 7.10
CA PRO A 16 -22.71 14.07 6.00
C PRO A 16 -22.24 12.99 5.02
N ILE A 17 -21.96 11.78 5.51
CA ILE A 17 -21.60 10.64 4.66
C ILE A 17 -22.75 10.23 3.71
N ASP A 18 -24.01 10.33 4.15
CA ASP A 18 -25.15 9.93 3.31
C ASP A 18 -25.32 10.93 2.15
N GLU A 19 -25.14 12.22 2.42
CA GLU A 19 -25.14 13.24 1.38
C GLU A 19 -23.96 13.07 0.41
N TRP A 20 -22.79 12.71 0.93
CA TRP A 20 -21.61 12.45 0.12
C TRP A 20 -21.79 11.22 -0.79
N ILE A 21 -22.36 10.11 -0.25
CA ILE A 21 -22.71 8.93 -1.04
C ILE A 21 -23.71 9.27 -2.16
N GLU A 22 -24.74 10.06 -1.87
CA GLU A 22 -25.71 10.49 -2.88
C GLU A 22 -25.05 11.37 -3.96
N ARG A 23 -24.12 12.23 -3.57
CA ARG A 23 -23.38 13.07 -4.50
C ARG A 23 -22.49 12.23 -5.44
N HIS A 24 -21.85 11.16 -4.92
CA HIS A 24 -21.08 10.21 -5.75
C HIS A 24 -21.93 9.57 -6.86
N LYS A 25 -23.20 9.24 -6.54
CA LYS A 25 -24.12 8.65 -7.52
C LYS A 25 -24.55 9.65 -8.59
N LYS A 26 -24.69 10.91 -8.24
CA LYS A 26 -25.21 11.96 -9.13
C LYS A 26 -24.13 12.61 -9.98
N GLU A 27 -22.96 12.84 -9.43
CA GLU A 27 -21.90 13.67 -10.01
C GLU A 27 -20.51 13.00 -9.88
N PRO A 28 -20.34 11.74 -10.31
CA PRO A 28 -19.10 10.99 -10.05
C PRO A 28 -17.85 11.69 -10.58
N ASP A 29 -17.90 12.27 -11.77
CA ASP A 29 -16.76 12.96 -12.39
C ASP A 29 -16.37 14.25 -11.66
N ALA A 30 -17.33 15.01 -11.17
CA ALA A 30 -17.06 16.22 -10.39
C ALA A 30 -16.42 15.85 -9.06
N VAL A 31 -16.99 14.86 -8.37
CA VAL A 31 -16.47 14.34 -7.10
C VAL A 31 -15.05 13.79 -7.26
N ALA A 32 -14.77 13.03 -8.33
CA ALA A 32 -13.44 12.50 -8.61
C ALA A 32 -12.40 13.61 -8.81
N ARG A 33 -12.73 14.68 -9.56
CA ARG A 33 -11.83 15.83 -9.75
C ARG A 33 -11.52 16.54 -8.44
N GLU A 34 -12.56 16.84 -7.64
CA GLU A 34 -12.38 17.50 -6.34
C GLU A 34 -11.51 16.68 -5.37
N LYS A 35 -11.72 15.37 -5.34
CA LYS A 35 -10.92 14.46 -4.52
C LYS A 35 -9.45 14.48 -4.93
N LEU A 36 -9.18 14.40 -6.24
CA LEU A 36 -7.83 14.40 -6.75
C LEU A 36 -7.12 15.73 -6.43
N GLU A 37 -7.78 16.86 -6.71
CA GLU A 37 -7.25 18.20 -6.41
C GLU A 37 -6.96 18.37 -4.91
N ARG A 38 -7.88 17.89 -4.06
CA ARG A 38 -7.73 17.93 -2.60
C ARG A 38 -6.51 17.14 -2.14
N PHE A 39 -6.34 15.93 -2.64
CA PHE A 39 -5.20 15.09 -2.31
C PHE A 39 -3.88 15.67 -2.83
N GLU A 40 -3.84 16.09 -4.09
CA GLU A 40 -2.65 16.68 -4.70
C GLU A 40 -2.20 17.94 -3.95
N LYS A 41 -3.13 18.84 -3.56
CA LYS A 41 -2.82 20.02 -2.73
C LYS A 41 -2.19 19.65 -1.39
N ALA A 42 -2.74 18.62 -0.70
CA ALA A 42 -2.15 18.16 0.55
C ALA A 42 -0.74 17.61 0.36
N VAL A 43 -0.51 16.81 -0.70
CA VAL A 43 0.83 16.28 -1.03
C VAL A 43 1.80 17.39 -1.46
N GLU A 44 1.29 18.49 -2.00
CA GLU A 44 2.06 19.72 -2.32
C GLU A 44 2.28 20.63 -1.11
N LEU A 45 1.91 20.18 0.09
CA LEU A 45 2.04 20.93 1.34
C LEU A 45 1.20 22.22 1.38
N LYS A 46 0.08 22.23 0.66
CA LYS A 46 -0.89 23.31 0.61
C LYS A 46 -2.17 22.94 1.35
N GLU A 47 -2.91 23.93 1.82
CA GLU A 47 -4.25 23.72 2.36
C GLU A 47 -5.25 23.48 1.23
N PRO A 48 -5.90 22.30 1.15
CA PRO A 48 -7.05 22.10 0.24
C PRO A 48 -8.34 22.72 0.81
N ASP A 49 -9.49 22.45 0.20
CA ASP A 49 -10.81 22.83 0.74
C ASP A 49 -11.11 22.17 2.08
N ARG A 50 -10.69 20.93 2.27
CA ARG A 50 -10.71 20.19 3.53
C ARG A 50 -9.57 19.16 3.62
N VAL A 51 -9.32 18.66 4.82
CA VAL A 51 -8.37 17.58 5.07
C VAL A 51 -8.79 16.33 4.27
N PRO A 52 -7.92 15.72 3.46
CA PRO A 52 -8.24 14.50 2.74
C PRO A 52 -8.34 13.28 3.67
N LEU A 53 -9.22 12.36 3.30
CA LEU A 53 -9.32 11.01 3.88
C LEU A 53 -8.80 9.98 2.89
N MET A 54 -7.95 9.08 3.35
CA MET A 54 -7.42 7.99 2.55
C MET A 54 -7.70 6.64 3.19
N PHE A 55 -8.12 5.67 2.37
CA PHE A 55 -8.16 4.26 2.73
C PHE A 55 -7.25 3.45 1.84
N PHE A 56 -6.55 2.52 2.46
CA PHE A 56 -5.78 1.48 1.80
C PHE A 56 -6.27 0.11 2.28
N THR A 57 -6.41 -0.88 1.38
CA THR A 57 -6.75 -2.25 1.77
C THR A 57 -6.18 -3.29 0.81
N CYS A 58 -5.56 -4.33 1.38
CA CYS A 58 -5.21 -5.57 0.69
C CYS A 58 -6.39 -6.55 0.61
N GLY A 59 -7.57 -6.14 1.08
CA GLY A 59 -8.81 -6.89 0.93
C GLY A 59 -9.26 -7.66 2.17
N HIS A 60 -8.58 -7.57 3.30
CA HIS A 60 -8.98 -8.26 4.54
C HIS A 60 -10.39 -7.83 4.97
N VAL A 61 -10.70 -6.54 4.88
CA VAL A 61 -12.02 -5.98 5.23
C VAL A 61 -13.18 -6.61 4.43
N PHE A 62 -12.91 -7.18 3.27
CA PHE A 62 -13.96 -7.81 2.45
C PHE A 62 -14.53 -9.08 3.08
N ALA A 63 -13.84 -9.68 4.07
CA ALA A 63 -14.36 -10.78 4.88
C ALA A 63 -15.70 -10.46 5.57
N LYS A 64 -16.03 -9.16 5.72
CA LYS A 64 -17.35 -8.73 6.22
C LYS A 64 -18.53 -9.17 5.34
N TRP A 65 -18.31 -9.41 4.06
CA TRP A 65 -19.39 -9.66 3.08
C TRP A 65 -19.11 -10.80 2.10
N PHE A 66 -17.85 -11.25 1.98
CA PHE A 66 -17.42 -12.22 0.99
C PHE A 66 -16.52 -13.27 1.65
N LYS A 67 -16.47 -14.44 1.04
CA LYS A 67 -15.40 -15.39 1.34
C LYS A 67 -14.10 -14.89 0.71
N LEU A 68 -13.04 -14.78 1.50
CA LEU A 68 -11.75 -14.28 1.00
C LEU A 68 -11.13 -15.22 -0.04
N SER A 69 -11.36 -16.54 0.09
CA SER A 69 -10.97 -17.52 -0.95
C SER A 69 -11.61 -17.25 -2.32
N GLU A 70 -12.81 -16.63 -2.37
CA GLU A 70 -13.43 -16.23 -3.63
C GLU A 70 -12.83 -14.89 -4.12
N VAL A 71 -12.72 -13.90 -3.23
CA VAL A 71 -12.22 -12.55 -3.59
C VAL A 71 -10.81 -12.60 -4.18
N TYR A 72 -9.93 -13.42 -3.62
CA TYR A 72 -8.54 -13.46 -4.07
C TYR A 72 -8.30 -14.33 -5.31
N PHE A 73 -9.24 -15.22 -5.66
CA PHE A 73 -9.09 -16.15 -6.77
C PHE A 73 -10.02 -15.87 -7.95
N ASP A 74 -11.03 -15.00 -7.79
CA ASP A 74 -11.97 -14.58 -8.84
C ASP A 74 -11.93 -13.06 -8.98
N TYR A 75 -11.44 -12.56 -10.09
CA TYR A 75 -11.28 -11.13 -10.33
C TYR A 75 -12.62 -10.36 -10.43
N GLU A 76 -13.72 -11.04 -10.80
CA GLU A 76 -15.05 -10.42 -10.73
C GLU A 76 -15.51 -10.27 -9.27
N LYS A 77 -15.30 -11.27 -8.43
CA LYS A 77 -15.57 -11.17 -6.98
C LYS A 77 -14.70 -10.11 -6.33
N MET A 78 -13.44 -10.03 -6.73
CA MET A 78 -12.53 -8.96 -6.31
C MET A 78 -13.09 -7.58 -6.66
N ARG A 79 -13.54 -7.38 -7.91
CA ARG A 79 -14.15 -6.13 -8.38
C ARG A 79 -15.43 -5.79 -7.60
N GLU A 80 -16.32 -6.78 -7.40
CA GLU A 80 -17.55 -6.62 -6.63
C GLU A 80 -17.26 -6.20 -5.18
N ALA A 81 -16.29 -6.82 -4.53
CA ALA A 81 -15.91 -6.53 -3.15
C ALA A 81 -15.33 -5.11 -3.01
N ILE A 82 -14.45 -4.72 -3.90
CA ILE A 82 -13.87 -3.37 -3.98
C ILE A 82 -14.98 -2.33 -4.19
N ALA A 83 -15.86 -2.54 -5.16
CA ALA A 83 -16.97 -1.63 -5.46
C ALA A 83 -17.93 -1.49 -4.29
N LYS A 84 -18.25 -2.58 -3.59
CA LYS A 84 -19.10 -2.57 -2.40
C LYS A 84 -18.50 -1.75 -1.28
N PHE A 85 -17.23 -1.98 -0.95
CA PHE A 85 -16.54 -1.21 0.09
C PHE A 85 -16.51 0.28 -0.25
N ALA A 86 -16.05 0.62 -1.46
CA ALA A 86 -15.93 2.00 -1.92
C ALA A 86 -17.28 2.75 -1.91
N SER A 87 -18.38 2.07 -2.24
CA SER A 87 -19.73 2.66 -2.23
C SER A 87 -20.26 2.88 -0.81
N LEU A 88 -19.90 2.04 0.15
CA LEU A 88 -20.36 2.14 1.54
C LEU A 88 -19.53 3.12 2.38
N PHE A 89 -18.24 3.22 2.07
CA PHE A 89 -17.24 3.98 2.83
C PHE A 89 -16.39 4.85 1.89
N PRO A 90 -16.97 5.89 1.29
CA PRO A 90 -16.24 6.76 0.39
C PRO A 90 -15.10 7.49 1.10
N ALA A 91 -13.98 7.63 0.42
CA ALA A 91 -12.81 8.40 0.83
C ALA A 91 -12.34 9.30 -0.33
N ASP A 92 -11.42 10.21 -0.09
CA ASP A 92 -10.82 11.02 -1.16
C ASP A 92 -9.87 10.17 -1.99
N VAL A 93 -9.09 9.35 -1.32
CA VAL A 93 -8.20 8.37 -1.94
C VAL A 93 -8.58 6.98 -1.44
N PHE A 94 -8.76 6.09 -2.38
CA PHE A 94 -8.98 4.68 -2.10
C PHE A 94 -8.02 3.86 -2.95
N VAL A 95 -7.08 3.18 -2.28
CA VAL A 95 -6.15 2.25 -2.89
C VAL A 95 -6.51 0.85 -2.46
N SER A 96 -6.72 -0.04 -3.41
CA SER A 96 -7.00 -1.44 -3.13
C SER A 96 -6.11 -2.33 -3.98
N ALA A 97 -5.41 -3.23 -3.31
CA ALA A 97 -4.55 -4.23 -3.93
C ALA A 97 -4.76 -5.59 -3.24
N PRO A 98 -5.88 -6.32 -3.56
CA PRO A 98 -6.14 -7.65 -3.01
C PRO A 98 -5.18 -8.70 -3.60
N ALA A 99 -3.90 -8.50 -3.37
CA ALA A 99 -2.81 -9.31 -3.86
C ALA A 99 -1.62 -9.19 -2.89
N ALA A 100 -0.79 -10.20 -2.83
CA ALA A 100 0.40 -10.20 -2.00
C ALA A 100 1.61 -9.60 -2.75
N GLU A 101 2.64 -9.23 -2.00
CA GLU A 101 3.89 -8.74 -2.57
C GLU A 101 4.56 -9.82 -3.44
N GLY A 102 4.87 -9.44 -4.67
CA GLY A 102 5.55 -10.26 -5.67
C GLY A 102 6.73 -9.54 -6.32
N PHE A 103 7.30 -8.53 -5.66
CA PHE A 103 8.31 -7.66 -6.23
C PHE A 103 9.57 -8.41 -6.71
N ILE A 104 9.84 -9.60 -6.16
CA ILE A 104 10.88 -10.51 -6.63
C ILE A 104 10.67 -10.91 -8.11
N LEU A 105 9.43 -11.15 -8.54
CA LEU A 105 9.12 -11.44 -9.95
C LEU A 105 9.36 -10.20 -10.81
N ALA A 106 8.94 -9.03 -10.35
CA ALA A 106 9.17 -7.79 -11.08
C ALA A 106 10.66 -7.51 -11.30
N VAL A 107 11.50 -7.78 -10.31
CA VAL A 107 12.96 -7.63 -10.42
C VAL A 107 13.55 -8.72 -11.34
N ALA A 108 13.07 -9.97 -11.25
CA ALA A 108 13.53 -11.05 -12.13
C ALA A 108 13.25 -10.80 -13.62
N PHE A 109 12.24 -9.97 -13.92
CA PHE A 109 11.84 -9.56 -15.27
C PHE A 109 12.03 -8.07 -15.53
N ALA A 110 12.91 -7.39 -14.76
CA ALA A 110 13.09 -5.94 -14.87
C ALA A 110 13.62 -5.47 -16.24
N ASP A 111 14.25 -6.36 -16.99
CA ASP A 111 14.69 -6.16 -18.38
C ASP A 111 13.57 -6.40 -19.42
N VAL A 112 12.38 -6.85 -18.99
CA VAL A 112 11.20 -7.06 -19.82
C VAL A 112 10.08 -6.11 -19.40
N PRO A 113 10.08 -4.85 -19.85
CA PRO A 113 9.18 -3.81 -19.34
C PRO A 113 7.69 -4.06 -19.59
N GLN A 114 7.35 -5.00 -20.47
CA GLN A 114 5.97 -5.42 -20.73
C GLN A 114 5.43 -6.37 -19.63
N ILE A 115 6.29 -7.04 -18.87
CA ILE A 115 5.93 -8.07 -17.90
C ILE A 115 6.14 -7.57 -16.46
N ALA A 116 7.29 -6.97 -16.18
CA ALA A 116 7.69 -6.58 -14.82
C ALA A 116 6.62 -5.82 -14.01
N PRO A 117 5.90 -4.80 -14.55
CA PRO A 117 4.90 -4.06 -13.79
C PRO A 117 3.64 -4.87 -13.48
N ILE A 118 3.37 -5.94 -14.22
CA ILE A 118 2.17 -6.77 -14.06
C ILE A 118 2.42 -7.85 -12.98
N VAL A 119 3.61 -8.46 -13.00
CA VAL A 119 3.95 -9.56 -12.07
C VAL A 119 4.49 -9.09 -10.71
N ARG A 120 4.50 -7.78 -10.45
CA ARG A 120 4.93 -7.21 -9.16
C ARG A 120 4.05 -7.61 -7.97
N PHE A 121 2.88 -8.16 -8.24
CA PHE A 121 1.98 -8.73 -7.26
C PHE A 121 1.79 -10.22 -7.53
N ILE A 122 1.50 -10.97 -6.47
CA ILE A 122 0.99 -12.33 -6.54
C ILE A 122 -0.49 -12.30 -6.21
N THR A 123 -1.32 -12.80 -7.13
CA THR A 123 -2.73 -13.10 -6.91
C THR A 123 -2.92 -14.58 -6.60
N GLY A 124 -4.10 -14.96 -6.13
CA GLY A 124 -4.41 -16.37 -5.89
C GLY A 124 -4.18 -17.28 -7.09
N PRO A 125 -4.68 -16.93 -8.32
CA PRO A 125 -4.38 -17.70 -9.53
C PRO A 125 -2.89 -17.79 -9.86
N MET A 126 -2.12 -16.71 -9.67
CA MET A 126 -0.67 -16.75 -9.89
C MET A 126 0.04 -17.64 -8.87
N HIS A 127 -0.40 -17.63 -7.61
CA HIS A 127 0.08 -18.55 -6.59
C HIS A 127 -0.15 -20.02 -6.99
N ASP A 128 -1.34 -20.36 -7.45
CA ASP A 128 -1.66 -21.72 -7.93
C ASP A 128 -0.77 -22.14 -9.11
N ILE A 129 -0.42 -21.21 -9.99
CA ILE A 129 0.48 -21.46 -11.14
C ILE A 129 1.92 -21.65 -10.68
N LEU A 130 2.43 -20.78 -9.82
CA LEU A 130 3.84 -20.76 -9.40
C LEU A 130 4.11 -21.74 -8.28
N ARG A 131 3.15 -21.99 -7.39
CA ARG A 131 3.37 -22.64 -6.09
C ARG A 131 4.49 -21.93 -5.34
N ASP A 132 4.35 -20.61 -5.22
CA ASP A 132 5.33 -19.80 -4.51
C ASP A 132 5.36 -20.14 -3.02
N ARG A 133 6.51 -19.94 -2.40
CA ARG A 133 6.75 -20.32 -1.01
C ARG A 133 6.75 -19.16 -0.04
N TRP A 134 6.66 -17.93 -0.55
CA TRP A 134 6.68 -16.73 0.29
C TRP A 134 5.28 -16.19 0.63
N THR A 135 4.21 -16.81 0.10
CA THR A 135 2.84 -16.48 0.46
C THR A 135 2.05 -17.69 0.93
N ARG A 136 0.93 -17.43 1.62
CA ARG A 136 -0.07 -18.43 2.02
C ARG A 136 -1.45 -17.88 1.72
N TRP A 137 -2.35 -18.71 1.20
CA TRP A 137 -3.62 -18.27 0.66
C TRP A 137 -4.83 -18.99 1.24
N PRO A 138 -5.97 -18.25 1.42
CA PRO A 138 -7.23 -18.86 1.86
C PRO A 138 -7.74 -19.91 0.87
N GLY A 139 -8.24 -21.02 1.41
CA GLY A 139 -8.68 -22.16 0.60
C GLY A 139 -7.55 -22.99 0.00
N ARG A 140 -6.30 -22.68 0.34
CA ARG A 140 -5.08 -23.42 0.01
C ARG A 140 -4.38 -23.82 1.31
N GLU A 141 -3.38 -23.07 1.74
CA GLU A 141 -2.65 -23.31 2.99
C GLU A 141 -3.40 -22.77 4.22
N LEU A 142 -4.36 -21.85 4.01
CA LEU A 142 -5.12 -21.19 5.06
C LEU A 142 -6.62 -21.52 4.97
N PRO A 143 -7.36 -21.45 6.11
CA PRO A 143 -8.82 -21.48 6.10
C PRO A 143 -9.43 -20.41 5.18
N GLU A 144 -10.57 -20.72 4.56
CA GLU A 144 -11.21 -19.87 3.51
C GLU A 144 -11.53 -18.43 3.93
N HIS A 145 -11.69 -18.19 5.22
CA HIS A 145 -12.07 -16.90 5.79
C HIS A 145 -10.88 -16.03 6.23
N LEU A 146 -9.68 -16.61 6.29
CA LEU A 146 -8.48 -15.86 6.67
C LEU A 146 -7.93 -15.08 5.47
N PRO A 147 -7.34 -13.91 5.69
CA PRO A 147 -6.63 -13.20 4.63
C PRO A 147 -5.37 -13.97 4.21
N PHE A 148 -4.89 -13.70 2.99
CA PHE A 148 -3.58 -14.18 2.59
C PHE A 148 -2.49 -13.67 3.55
N GLN A 149 -1.39 -14.38 3.62
CA GLN A 149 -0.24 -13.99 4.41
C GLN A 149 1.00 -13.93 3.53
N PHE A 150 1.76 -12.85 3.68
CA PHE A 150 3.12 -12.74 3.20
C PHE A 150 4.05 -13.20 4.32
N ILE A 151 4.85 -14.22 4.06
CA ILE A 151 5.75 -14.82 5.05
C ILE A 151 7.23 -14.65 4.71
N GLY A 152 7.51 -14.16 3.49
CA GLY A 152 8.88 -14.08 3.00
C GLY A 152 9.56 -15.43 2.84
N GLY A 153 10.89 -15.44 2.79
CA GLY A 153 11.65 -16.70 2.73
C GLY A 153 13.15 -16.53 2.60
N GLU A 154 13.86 -17.65 2.82
CA GLU A 154 15.29 -17.73 2.64
C GLU A 154 15.60 -18.55 1.38
N TYR A 155 15.88 -17.85 0.28
CA TYR A 155 16.11 -18.46 -1.05
C TYR A 155 17.51 -18.20 -1.58
N MET A 156 18.34 -17.44 -0.85
CA MET A 156 19.75 -17.17 -1.12
C MET A 156 20.60 -17.57 0.09
N LYS A 157 21.75 -18.17 -0.13
CA LYS A 157 22.72 -18.44 0.92
C LYS A 157 23.68 -17.26 1.09
N PRO A 158 24.30 -17.07 2.29
CA PRO A 158 25.25 -15.98 2.50
C PRO A 158 26.40 -15.96 1.51
N GLU A 159 26.89 -17.13 1.10
CA GLU A 159 28.01 -17.28 0.18
C GLU A 159 27.67 -16.83 -1.25
N GLU A 160 26.38 -16.58 -1.53
CA GLU A 160 25.90 -16.20 -2.86
C GLU A 160 25.77 -14.68 -3.05
N TYR A 161 26.07 -13.84 -2.02
CA TYR A 161 26.06 -12.39 -2.17
C TYR A 161 26.88 -11.93 -3.38
N ARG A 162 28.02 -12.57 -3.65
CA ARG A 162 28.84 -12.23 -4.80
C ARG A 162 28.10 -12.39 -6.13
N LYS A 163 27.29 -13.44 -6.30
CA LYS A 163 26.47 -13.65 -7.50
C LYS A 163 25.39 -12.57 -7.66
N LEU A 164 24.76 -12.22 -6.54
CA LEU A 164 23.78 -11.13 -6.51
C LEU A 164 24.41 -9.80 -6.90
N ILE A 165 25.62 -9.50 -6.40
CA ILE A 165 26.36 -8.27 -6.71
C ILE A 165 26.79 -8.20 -8.16
N GLU A 166 27.26 -9.33 -8.74
CA GLU A 166 27.72 -9.40 -10.13
C GLU A 166 26.58 -9.20 -11.14
N ASN A 167 25.43 -9.85 -10.95
CA ASN A 167 24.25 -9.69 -11.83
C ASN A 167 22.96 -10.00 -11.09
N PRO A 168 22.33 -9.01 -10.44
CA PRO A 168 21.16 -9.24 -9.59
C PRO A 168 19.95 -9.80 -10.35
N ILE A 169 19.64 -9.32 -11.55
CA ILE A 169 18.48 -9.77 -12.33
C ILE A 169 18.65 -11.23 -12.72
N GLU A 170 19.77 -11.57 -13.32
CA GLU A 170 20.07 -12.94 -13.76
C GLU A 170 20.12 -13.91 -12.56
N PHE A 171 20.76 -13.53 -11.47
CA PHE A 171 20.82 -14.37 -10.27
C PHE A 171 19.43 -14.63 -9.67
N ILE A 172 18.59 -13.61 -9.58
CA ILE A 172 17.23 -13.76 -9.07
C ILE A 172 16.43 -14.66 -10.01
N HIS A 173 16.47 -14.42 -11.31
CA HIS A 173 15.75 -15.19 -12.31
C HIS A 173 16.18 -16.65 -12.35
N SER A 174 17.50 -16.92 -12.47
CA SER A 174 18.02 -18.25 -12.72
C SER A 174 18.24 -19.10 -11.47
N SER A 175 18.42 -18.49 -10.30
CA SER A 175 18.77 -19.19 -9.07
C SER A 175 17.75 -19.04 -7.96
N VAL A 176 17.25 -17.83 -7.72
CA VAL A 176 16.33 -17.56 -6.59
C VAL A 176 14.92 -18.02 -6.91
N LEU A 177 14.35 -17.65 -8.07
CA LEU A 177 13.00 -18.05 -8.46
C LEU A 177 12.80 -19.58 -8.48
N PRO A 178 13.75 -20.40 -9.01
CA PRO A 178 13.63 -21.86 -8.95
C PRO A 178 13.56 -22.44 -7.52
N ARG A 179 14.08 -21.74 -6.54
CA ARG A 179 14.02 -22.14 -5.12
C ARG A 179 12.74 -21.62 -4.45
N ALA A 180 12.30 -20.44 -4.86
CA ALA A 180 11.15 -19.76 -4.31
C ALA A 180 9.80 -20.24 -4.89
N CYS A 181 9.81 -20.84 -6.10
CA CYS A 181 8.62 -21.36 -6.78
C CYS A 181 8.79 -22.85 -7.11
N GLU A 182 7.90 -23.70 -6.59
CA GLU A 182 7.96 -25.15 -6.78
C GLU A 182 7.90 -25.52 -8.27
N ASN A 183 6.96 -24.92 -9.01
CA ASN A 183 6.76 -25.21 -10.43
C ASN A 183 7.82 -24.60 -11.35
N LEU A 184 8.74 -23.79 -10.83
CA LEU A 184 9.92 -23.28 -11.53
C LEU A 184 11.23 -23.99 -11.09
N SER A 185 11.16 -25.00 -10.23
CA SER A 185 12.33 -25.61 -9.58
C SER A 185 13.33 -26.30 -10.52
N LYS A 186 12.92 -26.57 -11.76
CA LYS A 186 13.79 -27.22 -12.78
C LYS A 186 13.84 -26.39 -14.06
N PRO A 187 14.71 -25.34 -14.12
CA PRO A 187 14.89 -24.55 -15.34
C PRO A 187 15.13 -25.41 -16.57
N GLY A 188 14.55 -25.05 -17.70
CA GLY A 188 14.65 -25.79 -18.97
C GLY A 188 13.77 -27.04 -19.08
N SER A 189 13.04 -27.43 -18.02
CA SER A 189 12.08 -28.54 -18.10
C SER A 189 10.78 -28.13 -18.79
N PRO A 190 9.98 -29.08 -19.35
CA PRO A 190 8.64 -28.81 -19.87
C PRO A 190 7.72 -28.16 -18.83
N GLN A 191 7.81 -28.56 -17.56
CA GLN A 191 7.06 -27.95 -16.45
C GLN A 191 7.42 -26.48 -16.27
N TYR A 192 8.69 -26.14 -16.29
CA TYR A 192 9.16 -24.75 -16.20
C TYR A 192 8.57 -23.89 -17.31
N ALA A 193 8.71 -24.35 -18.59
CA ALA A 193 8.20 -23.63 -19.75
C ALA A 193 6.67 -23.47 -19.70
N HIS A 194 5.95 -24.51 -19.29
CA HIS A 194 4.50 -24.47 -19.12
C HIS A 194 4.08 -23.46 -18.03
N THR A 195 4.79 -23.43 -16.90
CA THR A 195 4.54 -22.51 -15.80
C THR A 195 4.74 -21.06 -16.22
N ILE A 196 5.84 -20.75 -16.92
CA ILE A 196 6.09 -19.40 -17.44
C ILE A 196 5.01 -18.96 -18.44
N ALA A 197 4.61 -19.86 -19.36
CA ALA A 197 3.53 -19.54 -20.30
C ALA A 197 2.19 -19.26 -19.60
N LYS A 198 1.83 -20.06 -18.60
CA LYS A 198 0.63 -19.82 -17.79
C LYS A 198 0.70 -18.52 -17.00
N LEU A 199 1.84 -18.22 -16.38
CA LEU A 199 2.05 -16.98 -15.64
C LEU A 199 1.88 -15.75 -16.56
N ALA A 200 2.43 -15.81 -17.77
CA ALA A 200 2.29 -14.72 -18.74
C ALA A 200 0.83 -14.47 -19.13
N LEU A 201 0.05 -15.53 -19.38
CA LEU A 201 -1.38 -15.43 -19.69
C LEU A 201 -2.16 -14.89 -18.47
N GLU A 202 -1.87 -15.37 -17.28
CA GLU A 202 -2.52 -14.93 -16.06
C GLU A 202 -2.19 -13.48 -15.72
N ALA A 203 -0.97 -13.03 -15.97
CA ALA A 203 -0.59 -11.63 -15.84
C ALA A 203 -1.45 -10.72 -16.74
N ILE A 204 -1.73 -11.14 -17.99
CA ILE A 204 -2.63 -10.41 -18.89
C ILE A 204 -4.07 -10.39 -18.34
N ASN A 205 -4.57 -11.51 -17.82
CA ASN A 205 -5.89 -11.60 -17.19
C ASN A 205 -5.99 -10.63 -16.00
N TYR A 206 -4.98 -10.61 -15.13
CA TYR A 206 -4.95 -9.70 -13.99
C TYR A 206 -4.87 -8.23 -14.43
N PHE A 207 -4.07 -7.90 -15.44
CA PHE A 207 -4.01 -6.55 -16.00
C PHE A 207 -5.39 -6.07 -16.49
N ASN A 208 -6.11 -6.94 -17.23
CA ASN A 208 -7.47 -6.65 -17.68
C ASN A 208 -8.43 -6.46 -16.50
N ALA A 209 -8.29 -7.28 -15.45
CA ALA A 209 -9.08 -7.15 -14.23
C ALA A 209 -8.82 -5.82 -13.52
N LEU A 210 -7.56 -5.38 -13.40
CA LEU A 210 -7.21 -4.07 -12.83
C LEU A 210 -7.84 -2.92 -13.63
N ASN A 211 -7.86 -2.99 -14.97
CA ASN A 211 -8.52 -1.99 -15.80
C ASN A 211 -10.03 -1.95 -15.55
N ASN A 212 -10.68 -3.10 -15.39
CA ASN A 212 -12.10 -3.20 -15.05
C ASN A 212 -12.41 -2.65 -13.66
N ILE A 213 -11.55 -2.94 -12.66
CA ILE A 213 -11.65 -2.40 -11.30
C ILE A 213 -11.51 -0.87 -11.35
N ASN A 214 -10.48 -0.35 -12.01
CA ASN A 214 -10.27 1.09 -12.14
C ASN A 214 -11.47 1.78 -12.83
N SER A 215 -11.97 1.21 -13.92
CA SER A 215 -13.16 1.72 -14.62
C SER A 215 -14.39 1.74 -13.71
N THR A 216 -14.55 0.73 -12.85
CA THR A 216 -15.63 0.68 -11.86
C THR A 216 -15.46 1.77 -10.80
N LEU A 217 -14.26 1.96 -10.26
CA LEU A 217 -13.98 3.00 -9.28
C LEU A 217 -14.21 4.41 -9.84
N ILE A 218 -13.81 4.66 -11.10
CA ILE A 218 -14.07 5.95 -11.77
C ILE A 218 -15.58 6.22 -11.84
N LYS A 219 -16.38 5.24 -12.24
CA LYS A 219 -17.86 5.36 -12.29
C LYS A 219 -18.47 5.59 -10.91
N LEU A 220 -17.78 5.21 -9.84
CA LEU A 220 -18.18 5.45 -8.45
C LEU A 220 -17.61 6.77 -7.90
N GLY A 221 -17.01 7.63 -8.72
CA GLY A 221 -16.48 8.92 -8.29
C GLY A 221 -15.13 8.85 -7.55
N PHE A 222 -14.32 7.83 -7.84
CA PHE A 222 -12.95 7.77 -7.35
C PHE A 222 -11.96 8.19 -8.45
N PRO A 223 -10.99 9.05 -8.15
CA PRO A 223 -10.01 9.46 -9.15
C PRO A 223 -9.07 8.30 -9.48
N PRO A 224 -8.66 8.16 -10.75
CA PRO A 224 -7.60 7.22 -11.08
C PRO A 224 -6.27 7.72 -10.50
N LEU A 225 -5.73 7.00 -9.53
CA LEU A 225 -4.38 7.24 -9.05
C LEU A 225 -3.42 6.35 -9.84
N ALA A 226 -2.60 6.99 -10.67
CA ALA A 226 -1.56 6.29 -11.40
C ALA A 226 -0.38 6.00 -10.45
N VAL A 227 -0.43 4.85 -9.79
CA VAL A 227 0.56 4.41 -8.79
C VAL A 227 1.44 3.33 -9.39
N THR A 228 2.75 3.53 -9.33
CA THR A 228 3.75 2.49 -9.53
C THR A 228 4.24 1.98 -8.17
N PHE A 229 5.19 1.05 -8.18
CA PHE A 229 5.75 0.44 -6.98
C PHE A 229 7.26 0.48 -7.02
N ALA A 230 7.87 0.76 -5.87
CA ALA A 230 9.28 0.57 -5.61
C ALA A 230 9.44 -0.20 -4.29
N TYR A 231 10.65 -0.53 -3.95
CA TYR A 231 10.97 -1.29 -2.74
C TYR A 231 12.21 -0.70 -2.08
N SER A 232 12.33 -0.85 -0.75
CA SER A 232 13.61 -0.62 -0.10
C SER A 232 14.56 -1.77 -0.48
N PRO A 233 15.77 -1.49 -0.97
CA PRO A 233 16.69 -2.54 -1.37
C PRO A 233 17.07 -3.52 -0.24
N LEU A 234 17.16 -3.04 1.02
CA LEU A 234 17.44 -3.92 2.14
C LEU A 234 16.22 -4.77 2.52
N ASP A 235 15.00 -4.21 2.44
CA ASP A 235 13.77 -4.99 2.63
C ASP A 235 13.66 -6.08 1.58
N PHE A 236 14.03 -5.78 0.32
CA PHE A 236 14.06 -6.79 -0.73
C PHE A 236 14.98 -7.99 -0.37
N ILE A 237 16.16 -7.72 0.20
CA ILE A 237 17.05 -8.78 0.69
C ILE A 237 16.38 -9.55 1.84
N GLY A 238 15.74 -8.84 2.78
CA GLY A 238 15.06 -9.45 3.91
C GLY A 238 13.87 -10.30 3.50
N ASP A 239 13.00 -9.77 2.67
CA ASP A 239 11.73 -10.42 2.36
C ASP A 239 11.84 -11.57 1.37
N PHE A 240 12.70 -11.42 0.36
CA PHE A 240 12.74 -12.36 -0.77
C PHE A 240 14.03 -13.16 -0.92
N LEU A 241 15.10 -12.82 -0.20
CA LEU A 241 16.38 -13.51 -0.38
C LEU A 241 16.85 -14.22 0.89
N ARG A 242 16.85 -13.53 2.03
CA ARG A 242 17.49 -13.99 3.25
C ARG A 242 16.55 -14.20 4.45
N HIS A 243 15.27 -13.89 4.32
CA HIS A 243 14.35 -13.72 5.44
C HIS A 243 14.81 -12.58 6.39
N PRO A 244 13.96 -11.82 7.06
CA PRO A 244 14.36 -10.73 7.96
C PRO A 244 15.45 -11.12 8.96
N THR A 245 15.32 -12.28 9.59
CA THR A 245 16.33 -12.79 10.55
C THR A 245 17.70 -13.01 9.91
N GLY A 246 17.72 -13.60 8.71
CA GLY A 246 18.96 -13.81 7.97
C GLY A 246 19.62 -12.50 7.55
N ALA A 247 18.86 -11.55 7.03
CA ALA A 247 19.37 -10.23 6.65
C ALA A 247 19.98 -9.48 7.85
N MET A 248 19.34 -9.54 9.03
CA MET A 248 19.84 -8.94 10.26
C MET A 248 21.14 -9.60 10.77
N LEU A 249 21.30 -10.91 10.59
CA LEU A 249 22.54 -11.62 10.89
C LEU A 249 23.65 -11.27 9.90
N ASP A 250 23.30 -11.17 8.61
CA ASP A 250 24.24 -10.90 7.53
C ASP A 250 24.83 -9.48 7.63
N ILE A 251 24.05 -8.48 8.06
CA ILE A 251 24.54 -7.12 8.35
C ILE A 251 25.75 -7.16 9.33
N ARG A 252 25.77 -8.11 10.27
CA ARG A 252 26.84 -8.25 11.25
C ARG A 252 28.00 -9.14 10.79
N ARG A 253 27.68 -10.18 10.01
CA ARG A 253 28.66 -11.21 9.58
C ARG A 253 29.32 -10.86 8.26
N TYR A 254 28.59 -10.23 7.34
CA TYR A 254 28.99 -9.92 5.97
C TYR A 254 28.68 -8.47 5.60
N PRO A 255 29.05 -7.48 6.44
CA PRO A 255 28.60 -6.07 6.28
C PRO A 255 28.98 -5.48 4.91
N HIS A 256 30.14 -5.86 4.38
CA HIS A 256 30.59 -5.37 3.08
C HIS A 256 29.71 -5.89 1.94
N ASP A 257 29.44 -7.20 1.94
CA ASP A 257 28.63 -7.84 0.91
C ASP A 257 27.17 -7.35 0.94
N VAL A 258 26.61 -7.18 2.14
CA VAL A 258 25.24 -6.61 2.30
C VAL A 258 25.18 -5.21 1.72
N LYS A 259 26.14 -4.33 2.01
CA LYS A 259 26.18 -2.96 1.44
C LYS A 259 26.25 -2.98 -0.09
N GLN A 260 27.15 -3.78 -0.65
CA GLN A 260 27.29 -3.88 -2.11
C GLN A 260 26.03 -4.47 -2.76
N ALA A 261 25.44 -5.50 -2.15
CA ALA A 261 24.18 -6.10 -2.63
C ALA A 261 23.02 -5.08 -2.58
N THR A 262 22.92 -4.33 -1.49
CA THR A 262 21.88 -3.29 -1.35
C THR A 262 22.07 -2.18 -2.38
N GLU A 263 23.32 -1.76 -2.65
CA GLU A 263 23.62 -0.74 -3.66
C GLU A 263 23.27 -1.22 -5.08
N VAL A 264 23.64 -2.43 -5.48
CA VAL A 264 23.35 -2.92 -6.85
C VAL A 264 21.86 -3.14 -7.09
N LEU A 265 21.08 -3.44 -6.03
CA LEU A 265 19.62 -3.61 -6.12
C LEU A 265 18.87 -2.30 -6.36
N VAL A 266 19.45 -1.14 -6.08
CA VAL A 266 18.83 0.16 -6.38
C VAL A 266 18.43 0.25 -7.85
N LYS A 267 19.32 -0.19 -8.76
CA LYS A 267 19.08 -0.09 -10.20
C LYS A 267 17.87 -0.91 -10.66
N PRO A 268 17.76 -2.23 -10.43
CA PRO A 268 16.59 -3.00 -10.86
C PRO A 268 15.29 -2.55 -10.16
N VAL A 269 15.34 -2.11 -8.90
CA VAL A 269 14.19 -1.51 -8.22
C VAL A 269 13.68 -0.28 -8.97
N LEU A 270 14.58 0.64 -9.34
CA LEU A 270 14.23 1.83 -10.11
C LEU A 270 13.76 1.48 -11.52
N GLN A 271 14.37 0.50 -12.18
CA GLN A 271 13.90 0.03 -13.49
C GLN A 271 12.42 -0.35 -13.43
N VAL A 272 12.03 -1.19 -12.46
CA VAL A 272 10.63 -1.59 -12.27
C VAL A 272 9.73 -0.38 -11.97
N ALA A 273 10.14 0.50 -11.05
CA ALA A 273 9.35 1.64 -10.64
C ALA A 273 9.11 2.66 -11.76
N LEU A 274 10.09 2.87 -12.64
CA LEU A 274 10.03 3.86 -13.71
C LEU A 274 9.31 3.38 -14.98
N ILE A 275 9.05 2.06 -15.12
CA ILE A 275 8.36 1.51 -16.30
C ILE A 275 7.01 2.18 -16.55
N LEU A 276 6.26 2.51 -15.49
CA LEU A 276 4.93 3.13 -15.64
C LEU A 276 4.96 4.67 -15.76
N LYS A 277 6.14 5.30 -15.73
CA LYS A 277 6.27 6.75 -15.93
C LYS A 277 5.70 7.22 -17.28
N PRO A 278 5.97 6.56 -18.43
CA PRO A 278 5.43 6.99 -19.73
C PRO A 278 3.91 6.93 -19.83
N VAL A 279 3.25 6.09 -19.00
CA VAL A 279 1.79 5.98 -18.95
C VAL A 279 1.17 6.82 -17.84
N GLY A 280 1.93 7.74 -17.26
CA GLY A 280 1.42 8.77 -16.36
C GLY A 280 1.48 8.45 -14.87
N ALA A 281 2.29 7.49 -14.45
CA ALA A 281 2.50 7.25 -13.01
C ALA A 281 3.06 8.49 -12.32
N LYS A 282 2.35 8.98 -11.29
CA LYS A 282 2.70 10.15 -10.49
C LYS A 282 3.23 9.79 -9.12
N TYR A 283 2.90 8.61 -8.62
CA TYR A 283 3.24 8.14 -7.28
C TYR A 283 3.89 6.76 -7.33
N ALA A 284 4.84 6.49 -6.43
CA ALA A 284 5.43 5.18 -6.21
C ALA A 284 5.17 4.75 -4.77
N PHE A 285 4.42 3.66 -4.59
CA PHE A 285 4.23 3.07 -3.27
C PHE A 285 5.47 2.30 -2.84
N ILE A 286 5.92 2.51 -1.61
CA ILE A 286 7.10 1.86 -1.02
C ILE A 286 6.73 1.40 0.40
N PRO A 287 6.48 0.10 0.64
CA PRO A 287 6.35 -0.44 1.99
C PRO A 287 7.74 -0.58 2.64
N LEU A 288 7.81 -0.38 3.96
CA LEU A 288 9.04 -0.56 4.72
C LEU A 288 8.80 -1.59 5.82
N HIS A 289 9.67 -2.60 5.90
CA HIS A 289 9.50 -3.73 6.83
C HIS A 289 10.61 -3.81 7.89
N LEU A 290 11.88 -3.61 7.51
CA LEU A 290 13.01 -3.70 8.43
C LEU A 290 13.35 -2.39 9.15
N ASN A 291 12.69 -1.29 8.79
CA ASN A 291 13.01 0.06 9.26
C ASN A 291 13.01 0.18 10.79
N GLU A 292 11.98 -0.34 11.49
CA GLU A 292 11.92 -0.26 12.96
C GLU A 292 12.85 -1.26 13.68
N MET A 293 13.27 -2.33 12.99
CA MET A 293 14.12 -3.38 13.56
C MET A 293 15.58 -2.96 13.67
N LEU A 294 15.96 -1.87 12.99
CA LEU A 294 17.34 -1.41 12.91
C LEU A 294 17.62 -0.29 13.91
N PRO A 295 18.60 -0.49 14.83
CA PRO A 295 19.13 0.63 15.62
C PRO A 295 19.65 1.74 14.71
N GLN A 296 19.59 3.01 15.15
CA GLN A 296 19.93 4.20 14.36
C GLN A 296 21.24 4.07 13.56
N LYS A 297 22.30 3.52 14.19
CA LYS A 297 23.59 3.34 13.52
C LYS A 297 23.48 2.42 12.30
N LEU A 298 22.81 1.26 12.45
CA LEU A 298 22.65 0.29 11.35
C LEU A 298 21.68 0.80 10.31
N TYR A 299 20.60 1.50 10.72
CA TYR A 299 19.68 2.17 9.82
C TYR A 299 20.41 3.16 8.91
N ASN A 300 21.21 4.06 9.48
CA ASN A 300 22.00 5.06 8.75
C ASN A 300 23.09 4.44 7.86
N GLU A 301 23.53 3.24 8.14
CA GLU A 301 24.64 2.59 7.44
C GLU A 301 24.18 1.63 6.34
N PHE A 302 23.06 0.89 6.55
CA PHE A 302 22.63 -0.21 5.69
C PHE A 302 21.27 0.00 5.03
N TYR A 303 20.44 0.89 5.55
CA TYR A 303 19.07 1.05 5.10
C TYR A 303 18.84 2.42 4.42
N TRP A 304 19.01 3.49 5.17
CA TRP A 304 18.66 4.83 4.74
C TRP A 304 19.37 5.30 3.47
N PRO A 305 20.69 5.14 3.26
CA PRO A 305 21.36 5.64 2.07
C PRO A 305 20.76 5.11 0.77
N TYR A 306 20.33 3.87 0.76
CA TYR A 306 19.80 3.19 -0.42
C TYR A 306 18.32 3.50 -0.64
N LEU A 307 17.51 3.55 0.42
CA LEU A 307 16.14 4.01 0.35
C LEU A 307 16.06 5.47 -0.11
N LYS A 308 16.89 6.35 0.48
CA LYS A 308 17.02 7.74 0.10
C LYS A 308 17.31 7.88 -1.41
N LYS A 309 18.27 7.13 -1.92
CA LYS A 309 18.62 7.12 -3.35
C LYS A 309 17.44 6.72 -4.23
N VAL A 310 16.67 5.71 -3.84
CA VAL A 310 15.46 5.31 -4.57
C VAL A 310 14.43 6.46 -4.58
N ILE A 311 14.16 7.09 -3.43
CA ILE A 311 13.18 8.17 -3.32
C ILE A 311 13.64 9.42 -4.11
N GLU A 312 14.91 9.80 -4.02
CA GLU A 312 15.48 10.94 -4.73
C GLU A 312 15.44 10.74 -6.26
N GLU A 313 15.80 9.55 -6.74
CA GLU A 313 15.73 9.23 -8.17
C GLU A 313 14.27 9.21 -8.69
N LEU A 314 13.32 8.72 -7.93
CA LEU A 314 11.90 8.82 -8.27
C LEU A 314 11.46 10.29 -8.34
N PHE A 315 11.81 11.09 -7.35
CA PHE A 315 11.48 12.51 -7.29
C PHE A 315 12.08 13.29 -8.47
N ASN A 316 13.36 13.05 -8.80
CA ASN A 316 14.04 13.65 -9.96
C ASN A 316 13.37 13.25 -11.29
N ASN A 317 12.69 12.12 -11.32
CA ASN A 317 11.89 11.65 -12.45
C ASN A 317 10.44 12.13 -12.43
N GLY A 318 10.05 13.01 -11.50
CA GLY A 318 8.71 13.57 -11.37
C GLY A 318 7.70 12.62 -10.72
N ILE A 319 8.16 11.54 -10.08
CA ILE A 319 7.34 10.58 -9.34
C ILE A 319 7.52 10.84 -7.85
N LYS A 320 6.44 11.21 -7.17
CA LYS A 320 6.43 11.35 -5.70
C LYS A 320 6.31 10.00 -5.03
N SER A 321 7.08 9.79 -3.97
CA SER A 321 6.98 8.54 -3.21
C SER A 321 5.81 8.58 -2.22
N PHE A 322 5.14 7.44 -2.10
CA PHE A 322 4.12 7.15 -1.11
C PHE A 322 4.70 6.05 -0.20
N VAL A 323 5.34 6.47 0.89
CA VAL A 323 6.09 5.55 1.76
C VAL A 323 5.24 5.15 2.95
N LEU A 324 5.04 3.86 3.14
CA LEU A 324 4.43 3.30 4.33
C LEU A 324 5.54 2.98 5.35
N PHE A 325 5.64 3.80 6.38
CA PHE A 325 6.53 3.61 7.50
C PHE A 325 5.88 2.64 8.50
N GLU A 326 6.05 1.35 8.26
CA GLU A 326 5.55 0.32 9.16
C GLU A 326 6.32 0.33 10.48
N GLY A 327 5.63 -0.05 11.57
CA GLY A 327 6.16 0.04 12.91
C GLY A 327 6.36 1.46 13.42
N ASP A 328 7.23 1.66 14.41
CA ASP A 328 7.55 2.97 14.97
C ASP A 328 8.80 3.57 14.30
N HIS A 329 8.59 4.50 13.40
CA HIS A 329 9.68 5.22 12.70
C HIS A 329 10.18 6.46 13.45
N THR A 330 9.66 6.75 14.64
CA THR A 330 10.04 7.94 15.43
C THR A 330 11.56 8.08 15.64
N PRO A 331 12.34 7.01 15.90
CA PRO A 331 13.80 7.13 16.06
C PRO A 331 14.54 7.64 14.82
N HIS A 332 13.95 7.45 13.62
CA HIS A 332 14.59 7.76 12.33
C HIS A 332 14.01 9.00 11.65
N LEU A 333 13.14 9.75 12.31
CA LEU A 333 12.37 10.85 11.71
C LEU A 333 13.23 11.92 11.07
N ASP A 334 14.40 12.20 11.67
CA ASP A 334 15.30 13.25 11.21
C ASP A 334 15.91 12.94 9.84
N THR A 335 16.05 11.66 9.49
CA THR A 335 16.59 11.27 8.19
C THR A 335 15.64 11.67 7.04
N ILE A 336 14.33 11.72 7.29
CA ILE A 336 13.35 12.13 6.27
C ILE A 336 13.60 13.57 5.81
N LEU A 337 14.13 14.45 6.69
CA LEU A 337 14.45 15.83 6.35
C LEU A 337 15.65 15.99 5.39
N GLU A 338 16.38 14.92 5.15
CA GLU A 338 17.45 14.90 4.14
C GLU A 338 16.91 14.77 2.72
N LEU A 339 15.65 14.36 2.55
CA LEU A 339 15.00 14.26 1.25
C LEU A 339 14.63 15.65 0.71
N PRO A 340 14.43 15.82 -0.61
CA PRO A 340 13.93 17.07 -1.17
C PRO A 340 12.56 17.44 -0.57
N ARG A 341 12.35 18.73 -0.28
CA ARG A 341 11.03 19.21 0.20
C ARG A 341 9.91 18.79 -0.76
N GLY A 342 8.82 18.23 -0.26
CA GLY A 342 7.68 17.78 -1.06
C GLY A 342 7.97 16.51 -1.88
N TRP A 343 8.92 15.69 -1.46
CA TRP A 343 9.29 14.42 -2.09
C TRP A 343 8.13 13.44 -2.21
N GLY A 344 7.11 13.58 -1.35
CA GLY A 344 5.95 12.71 -1.37
C GLY A 344 5.14 12.76 -0.08
N ILE A 345 4.60 11.62 0.28
CA ILE A 345 3.76 11.40 1.46
C ILE A 345 4.31 10.24 2.30
N GLY A 346 4.45 10.48 3.60
CA GLY A 346 4.76 9.45 4.59
C GLY A 346 3.50 9.02 5.34
N VAL A 347 3.16 7.74 5.25
CA VAL A 347 2.10 7.12 6.06
C VAL A 347 2.75 6.48 7.27
N PHE A 348 2.36 6.91 8.47
CA PHE A 348 2.96 6.45 9.71
C PHE A 348 2.00 5.52 10.45
N GLU A 349 2.43 4.26 10.62
CA GLU A 349 1.63 3.26 11.32
C GLU A 349 1.55 3.52 12.81
N ARG A 350 2.69 3.79 13.43
CA ARG A 350 2.83 3.99 14.87
C ARG A 350 3.56 5.30 15.17
N GLY A 351 3.61 5.64 16.44
CA GLY A 351 4.20 6.88 16.93
C GLY A 351 3.17 7.97 17.19
N ASP A 352 3.62 9.05 17.81
CA ASP A 352 2.81 10.23 18.07
C ASP A 352 2.69 11.07 16.80
N ILE A 353 1.60 10.95 16.08
CA ILE A 353 1.36 11.63 14.80
C ILE A 353 1.48 13.17 14.92
N ARG A 354 1.19 13.75 16.10
CA ARG A 354 1.36 15.19 16.35
C ARG A 354 2.82 15.59 16.35
N LYS A 355 3.67 14.79 17.02
CA LYS A 355 5.12 15.00 17.02
C LYS A 355 5.71 14.80 15.63
N ILE A 356 5.26 13.76 14.93
CA ILE A 356 5.69 13.46 13.56
C ILE A 356 5.35 14.64 12.64
N LYS A 357 4.08 15.08 12.62
CA LYS A 357 3.65 16.20 11.78
C LYS A 357 4.39 17.49 12.12
N LYS A 358 4.57 17.81 13.41
CA LYS A 358 5.34 18.99 13.84
C LYS A 358 6.79 18.94 13.37
N ARG A 359 7.43 17.76 13.45
CA ARG A 359 8.84 17.60 13.02
C ARG A 359 9.01 17.76 11.51
N LEU A 360 8.03 17.29 10.74
CA LEU A 360 8.07 17.27 9.26
C LEU A 360 7.26 18.41 8.61
N GLU A 361 6.81 19.38 9.41
CA GLU A 361 5.99 20.49 8.95
C GLU A 361 6.67 21.28 7.81
N GLY A 362 5.89 21.60 6.76
CA GLY A 362 6.38 22.30 5.60
C GLY A 362 7.41 21.56 4.75
N HIS A 363 7.76 20.32 5.10
CA HIS A 363 8.73 19.49 4.37
C HIS A 363 8.08 18.26 3.73
N THR A 364 7.30 17.49 4.48
CA THR A 364 6.71 16.20 4.05
C THR A 364 5.21 16.21 4.31
N CYS A 365 4.42 15.70 3.37
CA CYS A 365 3.02 15.39 3.63
C CYS A 365 2.94 14.18 4.55
N VAL A 366 2.23 14.33 5.68
CA VAL A 366 2.08 13.28 6.70
C VAL A 366 0.70 12.69 6.61
N ALA A 367 0.61 11.36 6.53
CA ALA A 367 -0.65 10.62 6.58
C ALA A 367 -0.68 9.68 7.79
N GLY A 368 -1.86 9.51 8.37
CA GLY A 368 -2.06 8.66 9.53
C GLY A 368 -3.12 9.21 10.46
N GLY A 369 -3.01 8.90 11.75
CA GLY A 369 -3.77 9.54 12.80
C GLY A 369 -4.76 8.66 13.54
N ILE A 370 -5.21 7.54 12.97
CA ILE A 370 -6.05 6.58 13.68
C ILE A 370 -5.53 5.17 13.43
N THR A 371 -5.45 4.38 14.49
CA THR A 371 -4.94 3.00 14.41
C THR A 371 -6.08 2.00 14.22
N PRO A 372 -5.82 0.78 13.67
CA PRO A 372 -6.83 -0.28 13.60
C PRO A 372 -7.44 -0.61 14.95
N GLY A 373 -6.63 -0.68 16.02
CA GLY A 373 -7.11 -0.94 17.38
C GLY A 373 -8.08 0.12 17.90
N GLN A 374 -7.87 1.39 17.55
CA GLN A 374 -8.80 2.47 17.87
C GLN A 374 -10.11 2.35 17.08
N LEU A 375 -10.01 2.01 15.78
CA LEU A 375 -11.19 1.80 14.93
C LEU A 375 -12.03 0.59 15.38
N ILE A 376 -11.42 -0.44 15.95
CA ILE A 376 -12.12 -1.62 16.47
C ILE A 376 -12.72 -1.34 17.85
N GLY A 377 -11.95 -0.75 18.76
CA GLY A 377 -12.26 -0.74 20.18
C GLY A 377 -12.93 0.52 20.73
N TRP A 378 -12.99 1.62 19.95
CA TRP A 378 -13.61 2.86 20.42
C TRP A 378 -15.09 2.97 19.98
N SER A 379 -15.87 3.78 20.71
CA SER A 379 -17.22 4.13 20.27
C SER A 379 -17.17 5.16 19.13
N PRO A 380 -18.24 5.25 18.32
CA PRO A 380 -18.37 6.26 17.27
C PRO A 380 -18.13 7.70 17.76
N GLU A 381 -18.66 8.04 18.93
CA GLU A 381 -18.53 9.38 19.53
C GLU A 381 -17.08 9.68 19.90
N LYS A 382 -16.38 8.69 20.46
CA LYS A 382 -14.96 8.84 20.80
C LYS A 382 -14.08 8.99 19.56
N ILE A 383 -14.40 8.28 18.47
CA ILE A 383 -13.73 8.45 17.17
C ILE A 383 -13.97 9.86 16.65
N GLU A 384 -15.22 10.33 16.65
CA GLU A 384 -15.57 11.67 16.16
C GLU A 384 -14.83 12.76 16.95
N GLU A 385 -14.84 12.69 18.28
CA GLU A 385 -14.15 13.66 19.14
C GLU A 385 -12.63 13.65 18.88
N TYR A 386 -12.05 12.46 18.78
CA TYR A 386 -10.61 12.31 18.51
C TYR A 386 -10.20 12.89 17.16
N ILE A 387 -10.95 12.57 16.11
CA ILE A 387 -10.67 13.05 14.74
C ILE A 387 -10.87 14.57 14.66
N LYS A 388 -11.89 15.11 15.34
CA LYS A 388 -12.07 16.58 15.45
C LYS A 388 -10.82 17.24 16.03
N LYS A 389 -10.33 16.77 17.18
CA LYS A 389 -9.13 17.32 17.82
C LYS A 389 -7.88 17.13 16.94
N LEU A 390 -7.78 15.99 16.25
CA LEU A 390 -6.66 15.71 15.36
C LEU A 390 -6.61 16.70 14.19
N ILE A 391 -7.77 17.02 13.61
CA ILE A 391 -7.90 18.00 12.54
C ILE A 391 -7.54 19.41 13.05
N GLU A 392 -8.07 19.80 14.22
CA GLU A 392 -7.76 21.09 14.84
C GLU A 392 -6.25 21.29 15.06
N ASP A 393 -5.57 20.21 15.47
CA ASP A 393 -4.13 20.25 15.78
C ASP A 393 -3.23 20.21 14.53
N LEU A 394 -3.61 19.44 13.49
CA LEU A 394 -2.69 19.03 12.41
C LEU A 394 -3.05 19.57 11.02
N ALA A 395 -4.29 20.03 10.81
CA ALA A 395 -4.70 20.58 9.52
C ALA A 395 -4.01 21.92 9.18
N PRO A 396 -3.86 22.89 10.13
CA PRO A 396 -3.27 24.18 9.79
C PRO A 396 -1.93 24.06 9.08
N GLY A 397 -1.75 24.85 8.02
CA GLY A 397 -0.55 24.83 7.19
C GLY A 397 -0.51 23.73 6.13
N GLY A 398 -1.54 22.87 6.04
CA GLY A 398 -1.65 21.82 5.03
C GLY A 398 -0.70 20.65 5.23
N GLY A 399 -0.50 19.84 4.19
CA GLY A 399 0.42 18.68 4.25
C GLY A 399 0.01 17.61 5.26
N PHE A 400 -1.31 17.39 5.43
CA PHE A 400 -1.84 16.36 6.32
C PHE A 400 -2.99 15.60 5.65
N VAL A 401 -2.99 14.27 5.80
CA VAL A 401 -4.02 13.35 5.30
C VAL A 401 -4.43 12.42 6.44
N ILE A 402 -5.73 12.31 6.70
CA ILE A 402 -6.22 11.32 7.66
C ILE A 402 -6.26 9.95 6.99
N ALA A 403 -5.64 8.98 7.64
CA ALA A 403 -5.65 7.59 7.21
C ALA A 403 -5.62 6.65 8.43
N PRO A 404 -6.14 5.41 8.35
CA PRO A 404 -5.62 4.32 9.16
C PRO A 404 -4.12 4.21 8.89
N GLY A 405 -3.31 4.07 9.93
CA GLY A 405 -1.84 4.10 9.80
C GLY A 405 -1.23 2.87 9.09
N VAL A 406 -2.04 1.94 8.62
CA VAL A 406 -1.60 0.68 8.00
C VAL A 406 -2.23 0.51 6.62
N ALA A 407 -1.64 -0.40 5.83
CA ALA A 407 -2.16 -0.79 4.53
C ALA A 407 -3.37 -1.75 4.62
N GLU A 408 -4.16 -1.69 5.69
CA GLU A 408 -5.33 -2.57 5.84
C GLU A 408 -6.37 -2.03 6.84
N ILE A 409 -7.62 -2.38 6.58
CA ILE A 409 -8.75 -2.19 7.50
C ILE A 409 -9.17 -3.58 7.98
N ASP A 410 -9.09 -3.77 9.29
CA ASP A 410 -9.45 -5.05 9.91
C ASP A 410 -10.95 -5.35 9.73
N PRO A 411 -11.34 -6.59 9.34
CA PRO A 411 -12.73 -6.98 9.21
C PRO A 411 -13.54 -6.88 10.52
N ALA A 412 -12.89 -6.88 11.68
CA ALA A 412 -13.53 -6.66 12.98
C ALA A 412 -13.93 -5.20 13.21
N THR A 413 -13.45 -4.24 12.40
CA THR A 413 -13.83 -2.83 12.52
C THR A 413 -15.33 -2.66 12.33
N PRO A 414 -16.09 -2.13 13.31
CA PRO A 414 -17.52 -1.87 13.15
C PRO A 414 -17.80 -0.88 12.01
N SER A 415 -18.86 -1.13 11.25
CA SER A 415 -19.24 -0.25 10.13
C SER A 415 -19.60 1.16 10.60
N GLU A 416 -20.20 1.28 11.77
CA GLU A 416 -20.51 2.56 12.43
C GLU A 416 -19.23 3.36 12.76
N ASN A 417 -18.14 2.69 13.09
CA ASN A 417 -16.87 3.34 13.39
C ASN A 417 -16.20 3.91 12.13
N LEU A 418 -16.28 3.19 11.01
CA LEU A 418 -15.84 3.73 9.71
C LEU A 418 -16.70 4.93 9.29
N ARG A 419 -18.03 4.84 9.49
CA ARG A 419 -18.94 5.98 9.22
C ARG A 419 -18.64 7.17 10.13
N ALA A 420 -18.36 6.94 11.42
CA ALA A 420 -18.00 8.00 12.37
C ALA A 420 -16.71 8.72 11.94
N LEU A 421 -15.67 7.97 11.53
CA LEU A 421 -14.45 8.53 10.97
C LEU A 421 -14.73 9.44 9.76
N ILE A 422 -15.49 8.93 8.78
CA ILE A 422 -15.84 9.69 7.56
C ILE A 422 -16.65 10.94 7.91
N ASN A 423 -17.66 10.80 8.76
CA ASN A 423 -18.50 11.93 9.19
C ASN A 423 -17.69 13.01 9.90
N ALA A 424 -16.75 12.61 10.77
CA ALA A 424 -15.88 13.55 11.47
C ALA A 424 -15.01 14.37 10.49
N VAL A 425 -14.44 13.70 9.50
CA VAL A 425 -13.64 14.38 8.46
C VAL A 425 -14.51 15.34 7.64
N LEU A 426 -15.73 14.94 7.27
CA LEU A 426 -16.64 15.79 6.50
C LEU A 426 -17.13 17.00 7.29
N ARG A 427 -17.36 16.86 8.61
CA ARG A 427 -17.85 17.95 9.49
C ARG A 427 -16.76 18.94 9.87
N TYR A 428 -15.60 18.45 10.21
CA TYR A 428 -14.56 19.26 10.85
C TYR A 428 -13.35 19.53 9.96
N GLY A 429 -13.22 18.82 8.83
CA GLY A 429 -12.03 18.87 7.97
C GLY A 429 -11.87 20.15 7.15
N THR A 430 -12.92 20.98 7.00
CA THR A 430 -12.86 22.21 6.20
C THR A 430 -11.91 23.23 6.80
N TYR A 431 -10.96 23.70 5.99
CA TYR A 431 -10.06 24.78 6.40
C TYR A 431 -10.85 26.09 6.52
N ARG A 432 -10.73 26.74 7.69
CA ARG A 432 -11.33 28.07 7.88
C ARG A 432 -10.49 29.08 7.13
N ARG A 433 -11.09 29.76 6.16
CA ARG A 433 -10.46 30.90 5.47
C ARG A 433 -10.42 32.12 6.38
#